data_a1d18f956bd85ab1289ba102256054a9
#
_entry.id   a1d18f956bd85ab1289ba102256054a9
#
_cell.length_a   1.000
_cell.length_b   1.000
_cell.length_c   1.000
_cell.angle_alpha   90.00
_cell.angle_beta   90.00
_cell.angle_gamma   90.00
#
_symmetry.space_group_name_H-M   'P 1'
#
loop_
_entity.id
_entity.type
_entity.pdbx_description
1 polymer ?
#
loop_
_entity_poly.entity_id
_entity_poly.type
_entity_poly.pdbx_seq_one_letter_code
_entity_poly.pdbx_strand_id
1 'polypeptide(L)'
;MSNKKKILIIQKVHEKGMELINNHPNYDVEETDDTSIENLKSKLKDCDGASIRIAKLPGETFEGAKNLKIISRHGVGYDNIDLKKAKEKDIKIAITANANAVTVAEHVMFVLLNIAKRKDLFDKTVRDGNFKDRNKLPKTIEVWKKNFLIMGFGRIGKALIKRFLGFEMNVFVYDPFVDKDKIEELGGRKVEDLAEAVKTMDVISLHMPLTDQTENLINYDLLKTMKKTCIIINAARGGIIHEEDLDKALNENLIFGAGIDVFKKEPPDDNNPLLKNEKVYLSPHTAAFTDECMTRMGKETIQNIIDFFEEKLEKSKIVKL
;
A
#
# COMPACT_ATOMS: atom_id res chain seq x y z
N MET A 1 -36.63 -9.89 22.38
CA MET A 1 -35.67 -10.48 21.41
C MET A 1 -34.61 -9.42 21.15
N SER A 2 -33.37 -9.70 21.47
CA SER A 2 -32.27 -8.76 21.15
C SER A 2 -32.23 -8.59 19.63
N ASN A 3 -32.39 -7.37 19.16
CA ASN A 3 -32.35 -7.08 17.73
C ASN A 3 -30.89 -7.17 17.30
N LYS A 4 -30.49 -8.29 16.64
CA LYS A 4 -29.13 -8.48 16.16
C LYS A 4 -28.72 -7.36 15.19
N LYS A 5 -27.48 -6.93 15.26
CA LYS A 5 -26.91 -5.98 14.29
C LYS A 5 -26.63 -6.68 12.96
N LYS A 6 -27.10 -6.08 11.87
CA LYS A 6 -26.87 -6.62 10.52
C LYS A 6 -25.54 -6.12 9.97
N ILE A 7 -24.65 -7.05 9.62
CA ILE A 7 -23.33 -6.75 9.12
C ILE A 7 -23.15 -7.29 7.72
N LEU A 8 -22.77 -6.43 6.78
CA LEU A 8 -22.47 -6.81 5.40
C LEU A 8 -20.96 -6.93 5.20
N ILE A 9 -20.52 -8.11 4.78
CA ILE A 9 -19.11 -8.37 4.39
C ILE A 9 -19.01 -8.25 2.87
N ILE A 10 -18.49 -7.13 2.41
CA ILE A 10 -18.28 -6.87 0.97
C ILE A 10 -16.91 -7.37 0.58
N GLN A 11 -16.87 -8.41 -0.25
CA GLN A 11 -15.68 -9.19 -0.59
C GLN A 11 -15.11 -9.92 0.62
N LYS A 12 -15.16 -11.23 0.57
CA LYS A 12 -14.78 -12.14 1.66
C LYS A 12 -13.43 -11.78 2.28
N VAL A 13 -13.37 -11.75 3.61
CA VAL A 13 -12.14 -11.61 4.40
C VAL A 13 -11.62 -12.99 4.80
N HIS A 14 -10.39 -13.04 5.34
CA HIS A 14 -9.78 -14.30 5.80
C HIS A 14 -10.67 -14.99 6.84
N GLU A 15 -10.77 -16.33 6.77
CA GLU A 15 -11.65 -17.15 7.60
C GLU A 15 -11.48 -16.90 9.12
N LYS A 16 -10.23 -16.68 9.58
CA LYS A 16 -9.94 -16.32 10.98
C LYS A 16 -10.55 -15.00 11.44
N GLY A 17 -10.90 -14.13 10.53
CA GLY A 17 -11.71 -12.94 10.80
C GLY A 17 -13.18 -13.31 10.92
N MET A 18 -13.68 -14.12 9.97
CA MET A 18 -15.09 -14.55 9.97
C MET A 18 -15.44 -15.40 11.20
N GLU A 19 -14.51 -16.20 11.74
CA GLU A 19 -14.70 -16.96 12.98
C GLU A 19 -15.12 -16.07 14.17
N LEU A 20 -14.72 -14.78 14.19
CA LEU A 20 -15.05 -13.85 15.28
C LEU A 20 -16.53 -13.43 15.28
N ILE A 21 -17.19 -13.47 14.13
CA ILE A 21 -18.54 -12.88 13.98
C ILE A 21 -19.63 -13.90 13.58
N ASN A 22 -19.29 -14.97 12.85
CA ASN A 22 -20.28 -15.90 12.29
C ASN A 22 -21.18 -16.56 13.36
N ASN A 23 -20.67 -16.84 14.55
CA ASN A 23 -21.43 -17.44 15.64
C ASN A 23 -21.69 -16.44 16.78
N HIS A 24 -21.47 -15.17 16.55
CA HIS A 24 -21.64 -14.18 17.60
C HIS A 24 -23.14 -13.88 17.85
N PRO A 25 -23.62 -13.94 19.10
CA PRO A 25 -25.06 -13.86 19.40
C PRO A 25 -25.72 -12.54 18.99
N ASN A 26 -24.93 -11.47 18.89
CA ASN A 26 -25.40 -10.10 18.64
C ASN A 26 -25.39 -9.67 17.17
N TYR A 27 -24.86 -10.51 16.27
CA TYR A 27 -24.71 -10.15 14.85
C TYR A 27 -25.43 -11.12 13.93
N ASP A 28 -25.98 -10.57 12.85
CA ASP A 28 -26.49 -11.27 11.69
C ASP A 28 -25.62 -10.88 10.49
N VAL A 29 -24.97 -11.83 9.86
CA VAL A 29 -23.89 -11.58 8.89
C VAL A 29 -24.33 -12.03 7.51
N GLU A 30 -24.19 -11.13 6.54
CA GLU A 30 -24.37 -11.42 5.13
C GLU A 30 -23.07 -11.14 4.38
N GLU A 31 -22.70 -12.03 3.43
CA GLU A 31 -21.53 -11.88 2.57
C GLU A 31 -21.97 -11.59 1.13
N THR A 32 -21.18 -10.77 0.40
CA THR A 32 -21.39 -10.54 -1.03
C THR A 32 -20.07 -10.29 -1.75
N ASP A 33 -19.89 -10.96 -2.89
CA ASP A 33 -18.81 -10.67 -3.84
C ASP A 33 -19.29 -9.83 -5.04
N ASP A 34 -20.62 -9.63 -5.17
CA ASP A 34 -21.19 -8.69 -6.13
C ASP A 34 -21.01 -7.26 -5.63
N THR A 35 -20.10 -6.54 -6.30
CA THR A 35 -19.71 -5.16 -5.97
C THR A 35 -20.40 -4.12 -6.88
N SER A 36 -21.44 -4.53 -7.64
CA SER A 36 -22.25 -3.58 -8.40
C SER A 36 -22.93 -2.57 -7.47
N ILE A 37 -23.02 -1.34 -7.95
CA ILE A 37 -23.60 -0.22 -7.16
C ILE A 37 -25.02 -0.55 -6.72
N GLU A 38 -25.82 -1.14 -7.60
CA GLU A 38 -27.22 -1.51 -7.32
C GLU A 38 -27.31 -2.55 -6.20
N ASN A 39 -26.48 -3.60 -6.23
CA ASN A 39 -26.43 -4.62 -5.19
C ASN A 39 -25.97 -4.02 -3.86
N LEU A 40 -24.86 -3.25 -3.86
CA LEU A 40 -24.35 -2.62 -2.63
C LEU A 40 -25.36 -1.64 -2.02
N LYS A 41 -25.99 -0.80 -2.84
CA LYS A 41 -27.05 0.13 -2.40
C LYS A 41 -28.23 -0.62 -1.77
N SER A 42 -28.66 -1.72 -2.39
CA SER A 42 -29.76 -2.56 -1.88
C SER A 42 -29.42 -3.18 -0.51
N LYS A 43 -28.25 -3.81 -0.40
CA LYS A 43 -27.82 -4.51 0.82
C LYS A 43 -27.48 -3.58 1.98
N LEU A 44 -26.77 -2.47 1.71
CA LEU A 44 -26.38 -1.50 2.75
C LEU A 44 -27.58 -0.79 3.37
N LYS A 45 -28.73 -0.75 2.70
CA LYS A 45 -29.95 -0.09 3.17
C LYS A 45 -30.41 -0.57 4.55
N ASP A 46 -30.26 -1.87 4.82
CA ASP A 46 -30.73 -2.51 6.05
C ASP A 46 -29.60 -2.86 7.03
N CYS A 47 -28.34 -2.51 6.71
CA CYS A 47 -27.18 -2.86 7.53
C CYS A 47 -26.87 -1.82 8.60
N ASP A 48 -26.40 -2.29 9.75
CA ASP A 48 -25.82 -1.46 10.83
C ASP A 48 -24.33 -1.21 10.64
N GLY A 49 -23.59 -2.18 10.06
CA GLY A 49 -22.17 -2.10 9.77
C GLY A 49 -21.78 -2.84 8.50
N ALA A 50 -20.64 -2.50 7.95
CA ALA A 50 -20.10 -3.20 6.78
C ALA A 50 -18.58 -3.31 6.83
N SER A 51 -18.03 -4.30 6.12
CA SER A 51 -16.60 -4.32 5.75
C SER A 51 -16.44 -4.21 4.25
N ILE A 52 -15.29 -3.69 3.81
CA ILE A 52 -14.94 -3.59 2.39
C ILE A 52 -13.45 -3.80 2.16
N ARG A 53 -13.11 -4.44 1.03
CA ARG A 53 -11.72 -4.61 0.61
C ARG A 53 -11.34 -3.61 -0.47
N ILE A 54 -11.33 -4.01 -1.73
CA ILE A 54 -10.86 -3.20 -2.85
C ILE A 54 -11.98 -2.56 -3.67
N ALA A 55 -13.21 -3.04 -3.54
CA ALA A 55 -14.36 -2.48 -4.26
C ALA A 55 -14.58 -1.00 -3.91
N LYS A 56 -15.14 -0.26 -4.85
CA LYS A 56 -15.49 1.15 -4.64
C LYS A 56 -16.84 1.28 -3.93
N LEU A 57 -16.92 2.22 -2.98
CA LEU A 57 -18.16 2.66 -2.33
C LEU A 57 -18.42 4.13 -2.65
N PRO A 58 -18.93 4.45 -3.85
CA PRO A 58 -19.35 5.81 -4.17
C PRO A 58 -20.55 6.22 -3.33
N GLY A 59 -20.76 7.54 -3.15
CA GLY A 59 -21.77 8.09 -2.26
C GLY A 59 -23.20 7.61 -2.50
N GLU A 60 -23.54 7.24 -3.73
CA GLU A 60 -24.84 6.68 -4.09
C GLU A 60 -25.13 5.32 -3.42
N THR A 61 -24.11 4.54 -3.08
CA THR A 61 -24.27 3.27 -2.34
C THR A 61 -24.80 3.48 -0.93
N PHE A 62 -24.65 4.68 -0.37
CA PHE A 62 -25.14 5.03 0.97
C PHE A 62 -26.57 5.57 0.95
N GLU A 63 -27.21 5.71 -0.21
CA GLU A 63 -28.58 6.18 -0.29
C GLU A 63 -29.53 5.16 0.36
N GLY A 64 -30.38 5.64 1.27
CA GLY A 64 -31.30 4.78 2.02
C GLY A 64 -30.68 4.02 3.19
N ALA A 65 -29.36 3.98 3.35
CA ALA A 65 -28.67 3.35 4.48
C ALA A 65 -28.81 4.18 5.77
N LYS A 66 -29.97 4.06 6.44
CA LYS A 66 -30.31 4.84 7.63
C LYS A 66 -29.63 4.35 8.91
N ASN A 67 -29.35 3.03 8.97
CA ASN A 67 -28.83 2.36 10.16
C ASN A 67 -27.32 2.17 10.11
N LEU A 68 -26.68 2.36 8.95
CA LEU A 68 -25.24 2.14 8.77
C LEU A 68 -24.43 3.15 9.59
N LYS A 69 -23.62 2.64 10.53
CA LYS A 69 -22.82 3.45 11.48
C LYS A 69 -21.32 3.29 11.30
N ILE A 70 -20.87 2.13 10.79
CA ILE A 70 -19.45 1.79 10.66
C ILE A 70 -19.18 1.08 9.33
N ILE A 71 -18.11 1.47 8.66
CA ILE A 71 -17.50 0.72 7.58
C ILE A 71 -16.06 0.40 8.00
N SER A 72 -15.72 -0.88 8.10
CA SER A 72 -14.36 -1.34 8.38
C SER A 72 -13.65 -1.68 7.07
N ARG A 73 -12.64 -0.90 6.72
CA ARG A 73 -11.83 -1.13 5.53
C ARG A 73 -10.77 -2.19 5.81
N HIS A 74 -10.72 -3.25 5.01
CA HIS A 74 -9.68 -4.28 5.05
C HIS A 74 -8.38 -3.76 4.41
N GLY A 75 -7.60 -3.02 5.17
CA GLY A 75 -6.39 -2.34 4.75
C GLY A 75 -6.27 -0.95 5.36
N VAL A 76 -5.26 -0.19 4.96
CA VAL A 76 -4.95 1.15 5.49
C VAL A 76 -5.48 2.27 4.60
N GLY A 77 -5.44 2.10 3.28
CA GLY A 77 -5.97 3.08 2.34
C GLY A 77 -7.50 3.02 2.27
N TYR A 78 -8.14 4.16 2.10
CA TYR A 78 -9.60 4.33 2.10
C TYR A 78 -10.09 5.21 0.95
N ASP A 79 -9.28 5.40 -0.06
CA ASP A 79 -9.55 6.18 -1.27
C ASP A 79 -10.66 5.56 -2.14
N ASN A 80 -11.05 4.33 -1.88
CA ASN A 80 -12.19 3.64 -2.50
C ASN A 80 -13.55 3.95 -1.83
N ILE A 81 -13.61 4.78 -0.79
CA ILE A 81 -14.81 5.13 -0.04
C ILE A 81 -15.09 6.63 -0.19
N ASP A 82 -16.34 7.01 -0.52
CA ASP A 82 -16.75 8.42 -0.52
C ASP A 82 -16.83 8.97 0.91
N LEU A 83 -15.72 9.61 1.34
CA LEU A 83 -15.60 10.16 2.70
C LEU A 83 -16.55 11.31 2.96
N LYS A 84 -16.82 12.14 1.95
CA LYS A 84 -17.76 13.27 2.09
C LYS A 84 -19.15 12.76 2.43
N LYS A 85 -19.61 11.75 1.68
CA LYS A 85 -20.93 11.16 1.91
C LYS A 85 -20.98 10.36 3.21
N ALA A 86 -19.90 9.67 3.58
CA ALA A 86 -19.80 9.01 4.89
C ALA A 86 -19.93 10.01 6.05
N LYS A 87 -19.23 11.15 5.96
CA LYS A 87 -19.33 12.26 6.93
C LYS A 87 -20.76 12.81 7.04
N GLU A 88 -21.41 13.13 5.91
CA GLU A 88 -22.78 13.65 5.87
C GLU A 88 -23.78 12.72 6.58
N LYS A 89 -23.51 11.41 6.56
CA LYS A 89 -24.37 10.37 7.16
C LYS A 89 -23.92 9.91 8.55
N ASP A 90 -22.89 10.53 9.11
CA ASP A 90 -22.26 10.13 10.39
C ASP A 90 -21.81 8.66 10.40
N ILE A 91 -21.34 8.14 9.26
CA ILE A 91 -20.76 6.80 9.14
C ILE A 91 -19.27 6.88 9.50
N LYS A 92 -18.84 6.13 10.50
CA LYS A 92 -17.42 6.05 10.85
C LYS A 92 -16.70 5.10 9.90
N ILE A 93 -15.48 5.46 9.52
CA ILE A 93 -14.62 4.61 8.70
C ILE A 93 -13.46 4.12 9.58
N ALA A 94 -13.35 2.82 9.78
CA ALA A 94 -12.22 2.19 10.46
C ALA A 94 -11.28 1.51 9.47
N ILE A 95 -9.99 1.44 9.81
CA ILE A 95 -8.96 0.82 8.98
C ILE A 95 -8.20 -0.27 9.77
N THR A 96 -7.59 -1.23 9.06
CA THR A 96 -6.70 -2.22 9.69
C THR A 96 -5.30 -1.60 9.83
N ALA A 97 -5.17 -0.77 10.85
CA ALA A 97 -4.09 0.19 10.96
C ALA A 97 -2.70 -0.43 11.09
N ASN A 98 -2.57 -1.56 11.77
CA ASN A 98 -1.28 -2.16 12.12
C ASN A 98 -0.96 -3.47 11.41
N ALA A 99 -1.90 -4.01 10.64
CA ALA A 99 -1.83 -5.39 10.17
C ALA A 99 -0.78 -5.63 9.07
N ASN A 100 -0.54 -4.65 8.18
CA ASN A 100 0.22 -4.85 6.95
C ASN A 100 1.62 -4.22 6.91
N ALA A 101 1.98 -3.39 7.89
CA ALA A 101 3.21 -2.59 7.82
C ALA A 101 4.48 -3.43 7.69
N VAL A 102 4.56 -4.54 8.41
CA VAL A 102 5.70 -5.47 8.36
C VAL A 102 5.80 -6.12 6.98
N THR A 103 4.69 -6.64 6.48
CA THR A 103 4.64 -7.36 5.20
C THR A 103 4.99 -6.47 4.02
N VAL A 104 4.45 -5.24 3.98
CA VAL A 104 4.81 -4.26 2.95
C VAL A 104 6.30 -3.89 3.03
N ALA A 105 6.85 -3.73 4.25
CA ALA A 105 8.27 -3.47 4.41
C ALA A 105 9.15 -4.63 3.90
N GLU A 106 8.73 -5.87 4.11
CA GLU A 106 9.40 -7.07 3.57
C GLU A 106 9.30 -7.15 2.04
N HIS A 107 8.14 -6.80 1.49
CA HIS A 107 7.98 -6.70 0.04
C HIS A 107 8.93 -5.67 -0.58
N VAL A 108 9.07 -4.48 0.04
CA VAL A 108 10.04 -3.46 -0.43
C VAL A 108 11.47 -3.99 -0.41
N MET A 109 11.87 -4.72 0.64
CA MET A 109 13.20 -5.35 0.70
C MET A 109 13.39 -6.37 -0.42
N PHE A 110 12.40 -7.23 -0.64
CA PHE A 110 12.42 -8.22 -1.72
C PHE A 110 12.56 -7.53 -3.08
N VAL A 111 11.74 -6.52 -3.38
CA VAL A 111 11.76 -5.77 -4.64
C VAL A 111 13.13 -5.11 -4.86
N LEU A 112 13.66 -4.43 -3.82
CA LEU A 112 14.99 -3.83 -3.88
C LEU A 112 16.06 -4.86 -4.26
N LEU A 113 16.11 -6.00 -3.56
CA LEU A 113 17.12 -7.01 -3.80
C LEU A 113 16.95 -7.70 -5.14
N ASN A 114 15.69 -7.92 -5.58
CA ASN A 114 15.41 -8.48 -6.90
C ASN A 114 16.00 -7.59 -8.01
N ILE A 115 15.72 -6.29 -7.98
CA ILE A 115 16.22 -5.33 -8.97
C ILE A 115 17.75 -5.18 -8.85
N ALA A 116 18.26 -4.95 -7.65
CA ALA A 116 19.69 -4.72 -7.42
C ALA A 116 20.54 -5.92 -7.85
N LYS A 117 20.06 -7.15 -7.66
CA LYS A 117 20.75 -8.40 -8.00
C LYS A 117 20.35 -8.95 -9.37
N ARG A 118 19.43 -8.26 -10.11
CA ARG A 118 18.96 -8.70 -11.44
C ARG A 118 18.49 -10.16 -11.44
N LYS A 119 17.71 -10.53 -10.42
CA LYS A 119 17.32 -11.92 -10.12
C LYS A 119 16.79 -12.64 -11.36
N ASP A 120 15.88 -12.03 -12.11
CA ASP A 120 15.21 -12.71 -13.22
C ASP A 120 16.16 -13.00 -14.37
N LEU A 121 17.06 -12.07 -14.70
CA LEU A 121 18.09 -12.27 -15.71
C LEU A 121 19.04 -13.41 -15.33
N PHE A 122 19.51 -13.43 -14.07
CA PHE A 122 20.49 -14.42 -13.64
C PHE A 122 19.87 -15.82 -13.50
N ASP A 123 18.65 -15.91 -12.96
CA ASP A 123 17.89 -17.16 -12.89
C ASP A 123 17.63 -17.73 -14.30
N LYS A 124 17.15 -16.86 -15.22
CA LYS A 124 16.92 -17.24 -16.61
C LYS A 124 18.18 -17.74 -17.29
N THR A 125 19.30 -17.06 -17.11
CA THR A 125 20.60 -17.48 -17.70
C THR A 125 20.97 -18.92 -17.32
N VAL A 126 20.77 -19.30 -16.08
CA VAL A 126 21.07 -20.67 -15.61
C VAL A 126 20.07 -21.67 -16.17
N ARG A 127 18.77 -21.36 -16.15
CA ARG A 127 17.69 -22.23 -16.68
C ARG A 127 17.83 -22.47 -18.16
N ASP A 128 18.28 -21.49 -18.93
CA ASP A 128 18.56 -21.60 -20.37
C ASP A 128 19.86 -22.39 -20.70
N GLY A 129 20.56 -22.90 -19.67
CA GLY A 129 21.80 -23.66 -19.85
C GLY A 129 23.04 -22.81 -20.12
N ASN A 130 22.95 -21.50 -19.98
CA ASN A 130 24.00 -20.52 -20.31
C ASN A 130 24.92 -20.19 -19.12
N PHE A 131 25.11 -21.11 -18.18
CA PHE A 131 25.94 -20.90 -16.98
C PHE A 131 27.35 -20.40 -17.30
N LYS A 132 27.94 -20.87 -18.41
CA LYS A 132 29.27 -20.45 -18.86
C LYS A 132 29.37 -18.98 -19.22
N ASP A 133 28.24 -18.32 -19.53
CA ASP A 133 28.19 -16.91 -19.92
C ASP A 133 28.22 -15.95 -18.72
N ARG A 134 28.38 -16.47 -17.50
CA ARG A 134 28.39 -15.64 -16.27
C ARG A 134 29.31 -14.41 -16.33
N ASN A 135 30.41 -14.47 -17.05
CA ASN A 135 31.36 -13.36 -17.17
C ASN A 135 30.91 -12.27 -18.16
N LYS A 136 29.87 -12.56 -18.98
CA LYS A 136 29.24 -11.62 -19.91
C LYS A 136 28.06 -10.89 -19.25
N LEU A 137 27.58 -11.39 -18.12
CA LEU A 137 26.44 -10.80 -17.42
C LEU A 137 26.79 -9.41 -16.87
N PRO A 138 25.81 -8.48 -16.85
CA PRO A 138 26.00 -7.17 -16.26
C PRO A 138 26.26 -7.28 -14.76
N LYS A 139 27.10 -6.40 -14.24
CA LYS A 139 27.35 -6.32 -12.79
C LYS A 139 26.07 -5.91 -12.05
N THR A 140 25.91 -6.45 -10.86
CA THR A 140 24.81 -6.14 -9.92
C THR A 140 25.21 -5.01 -8.98
N ILE A 141 24.23 -4.50 -8.21
CA ILE A 141 24.43 -3.46 -7.21
C ILE A 141 24.49 -4.09 -5.82
N GLU A 142 25.41 -3.62 -5.00
CA GLU A 142 25.47 -3.88 -3.57
C GLU A 142 24.71 -2.78 -2.82
N VAL A 143 23.90 -3.14 -1.83
CA VAL A 143 23.09 -2.19 -1.06
C VAL A 143 23.79 -1.70 0.22
N TRP A 144 24.86 -2.35 0.65
CA TRP A 144 25.67 -1.99 1.81
C TRP A 144 26.16 -0.53 1.74
N LYS A 145 25.99 0.20 2.81
CA LYS A 145 26.31 1.65 2.93
C LYS A 145 25.67 2.57 1.90
N LYS A 146 24.65 2.10 1.16
CA LYS A 146 23.90 2.93 0.22
C LYS A 146 22.88 3.81 0.95
N ASN A 147 22.54 4.93 0.34
CA ASN A 147 21.56 5.87 0.86
C ASN A 147 20.16 5.43 0.46
N PHE A 148 19.30 5.20 1.45
CA PHE A 148 17.91 4.81 1.28
C PHE A 148 16.98 5.91 1.79
N LEU A 149 16.14 6.47 0.90
CA LEU A 149 15.14 7.48 1.24
C LEU A 149 13.76 6.83 1.39
N ILE A 150 13.16 7.02 2.55
CA ILE A 150 11.75 6.70 2.83
C ILE A 150 10.95 7.99 2.65
N MET A 151 10.01 7.99 1.69
CA MET A 151 9.08 9.11 1.52
C MET A 151 7.74 8.76 2.17
N GLY A 152 7.46 9.40 3.32
CA GLY A 152 6.33 9.10 4.22
C GLY A 152 6.72 8.26 5.43
N PHE A 153 6.54 8.81 6.64
CA PHE A 153 6.95 8.20 7.91
C PHE A 153 5.78 7.66 8.72
N GLY A 154 4.83 7.05 8.02
CA GLY A 154 3.74 6.29 8.64
C GLY A 154 4.22 4.95 9.22
N ARG A 155 3.28 4.03 9.45
CA ARG A 155 3.57 2.70 10.02
C ARG A 155 4.54 1.89 9.18
N ILE A 156 4.37 1.92 7.83
CA ILE A 156 5.27 1.22 6.90
C ILE A 156 6.66 1.87 6.92
N GLY A 157 6.74 3.20 6.83
CA GLY A 157 8.02 3.91 6.88
C GLY A 157 8.83 3.58 8.14
N LYS A 158 8.18 3.53 9.30
CA LYS A 158 8.81 3.09 10.56
C LYS A 158 9.29 1.64 10.52
N ALA A 159 8.50 0.73 9.93
CA ALA A 159 8.88 -0.67 9.79
C ALA A 159 10.08 -0.87 8.86
N LEU A 160 10.27 0.01 7.87
CA LEU A 160 11.40 -0.01 6.95
C LEU A 160 12.72 0.37 7.62
N ILE A 161 12.74 1.40 8.48
CA ILE A 161 14.00 1.87 9.12
C ILE A 161 14.77 0.70 9.72
N LYS A 162 14.14 -0.04 10.64
CA LYS A 162 14.80 -1.16 11.34
C LYS A 162 15.39 -2.19 10.37
N ARG A 163 14.69 -2.45 9.26
CA ARG A 163 15.10 -3.45 8.28
C ARG A 163 16.30 -2.98 7.47
N PHE A 164 16.27 -1.75 6.99
CA PHE A 164 17.34 -1.21 6.16
C PHE A 164 18.59 -0.84 6.96
N LEU A 165 18.45 -0.46 8.22
CA LEU A 165 19.58 -0.38 9.15
C LEU A 165 20.23 -1.76 9.36
N GLY A 166 19.44 -2.85 9.40
CA GLY A 166 19.97 -4.22 9.44
C GLY A 166 20.78 -4.62 8.20
N PHE A 167 20.56 -3.97 7.06
CA PHE A 167 21.41 -4.07 5.85
C PHE A 167 22.57 -3.07 5.84
N GLU A 168 22.82 -2.39 6.96
CA GLU A 168 23.85 -1.35 7.09
C GLU A 168 23.73 -0.20 6.06
N MET A 169 22.49 0.08 5.61
CA MET A 169 22.22 1.22 4.76
C MET A 169 22.13 2.51 5.59
N ASN A 170 22.41 3.66 4.96
CA ASN A 170 22.14 4.97 5.53
C ASN A 170 20.67 5.30 5.27
N VAL A 171 19.83 5.39 6.31
CA VAL A 171 18.39 5.61 6.15
C VAL A 171 18.04 7.08 6.33
N PHE A 172 17.42 7.65 5.31
CA PHE A 172 16.90 9.00 5.28
C PHE A 172 15.37 8.98 5.20
N VAL A 173 14.72 10.01 5.75
CA VAL A 173 13.26 10.10 5.75
C VAL A 173 12.84 11.50 5.32
N TYR A 174 11.94 11.57 4.34
CA TYR A 174 11.20 12.77 3.96
C TYR A 174 9.75 12.63 4.41
N ASP A 175 9.35 13.44 5.37
CA ASP A 175 7.96 13.59 5.80
C ASP A 175 7.80 15.00 6.40
N PRO A 176 7.03 15.90 5.74
CA PRO A 176 6.89 17.28 6.20
C PRO A 176 6.10 17.43 7.50
N PHE A 177 5.40 16.38 7.94
CA PHE A 177 4.49 16.41 9.09
C PHE A 177 5.07 15.74 10.35
N VAL A 178 6.27 15.16 10.26
CA VAL A 178 6.87 14.42 11.36
C VAL A 178 8.13 15.13 11.87
N ASP A 179 8.20 15.31 13.18
CA ASP A 179 9.34 15.94 13.84
C ASP A 179 10.62 15.10 13.66
N LYS A 180 11.75 15.79 13.58
CA LYS A 180 13.07 15.20 13.40
C LYS A 180 13.39 14.16 14.47
N ASP A 181 13.12 14.48 15.74
CA ASP A 181 13.45 13.63 16.88
C ASP A 181 12.80 12.24 16.78
N LYS A 182 11.53 12.19 16.31
CA LYS A 182 10.81 10.91 16.11
C LYS A 182 11.42 10.01 15.05
N ILE A 183 12.11 10.59 14.06
CA ILE A 183 12.82 9.87 13.02
C ILE A 183 14.16 9.38 13.53
N GLU A 184 14.89 10.26 14.24
CA GLU A 184 16.22 9.98 14.78
C GLU A 184 16.19 8.94 15.91
N GLU A 185 15.15 8.92 16.75
CA GLU A 185 14.91 7.87 17.76
C GLU A 185 14.90 6.45 17.16
N LEU A 186 14.50 6.32 15.89
CA LEU A 186 14.49 5.04 15.19
C LEU A 186 15.75 4.80 14.34
N GLY A 187 16.73 5.71 14.39
CA GLY A 187 18.00 5.62 13.68
C GLY A 187 17.97 6.16 12.23
N GLY A 188 16.88 6.82 11.82
CA GLY A 188 16.79 7.51 10.53
C GLY A 188 17.35 8.94 10.61
N ARG A 189 17.52 9.57 9.46
CA ARG A 189 17.93 10.98 9.33
C ARG A 189 16.85 11.75 8.56
N LYS A 190 16.29 12.79 9.15
CA LYS A 190 15.31 13.62 8.45
C LYS A 190 15.97 14.42 7.34
N VAL A 191 15.29 14.51 6.18
CA VAL A 191 15.62 15.45 5.10
C VAL A 191 14.45 16.42 4.92
N GLU A 192 14.77 17.70 4.72
CA GLU A 192 13.76 18.75 4.63
C GLU A 192 13.49 19.14 3.16
N ASP A 193 14.51 19.09 2.31
CA ASP A 193 14.40 19.40 0.88
C ASP A 193 14.45 18.12 0.05
N LEU A 194 13.30 17.77 -0.54
CA LEU A 194 13.19 16.58 -1.38
C LEU A 194 14.01 16.67 -2.65
N ALA A 195 14.02 17.85 -3.31
CA ALA A 195 14.70 18.04 -4.59
C ALA A 195 16.23 17.90 -4.44
N GLU A 196 16.79 18.35 -3.34
CA GLU A 196 18.21 18.15 -3.03
C GLU A 196 18.49 16.71 -2.55
N ALA A 197 17.60 16.14 -1.74
CA ALA A 197 17.80 14.80 -1.21
C ALA A 197 17.89 13.74 -2.33
N VAL A 198 16.97 13.75 -3.30
CA VAL A 198 16.91 12.70 -4.34
C VAL A 198 18.18 12.59 -5.16
N LYS A 199 18.96 13.68 -5.29
CA LYS A 199 20.24 13.71 -6.03
C LYS A 199 21.30 12.77 -5.43
N THR A 200 21.18 12.47 -4.15
CA THR A 200 22.19 11.68 -3.41
C THR A 200 21.70 10.29 -3.00
N MET A 201 20.44 9.97 -3.25
CA MET A 201 19.87 8.67 -2.88
C MET A 201 20.20 7.58 -3.89
N ASP A 202 20.45 6.38 -3.38
CA ASP A 202 20.66 5.17 -4.17
C ASP A 202 19.36 4.37 -4.29
N VAL A 203 18.45 4.51 -3.31
CA VAL A 203 17.14 3.90 -3.28
C VAL A 203 16.11 4.89 -2.74
N ILE A 204 14.94 4.94 -3.37
CA ILE A 204 13.82 5.77 -2.92
C ILE A 204 12.57 4.87 -2.83
N SER A 205 11.88 4.89 -1.69
CA SER A 205 10.67 4.11 -1.50
C SER A 205 9.51 5.00 -1.01
N LEU A 206 8.37 4.89 -1.69
CA LEU A 206 7.21 5.75 -1.48
C LEU A 206 6.21 5.08 -0.52
N HIS A 207 5.80 5.81 0.54
CA HIS A 207 4.88 5.35 1.59
C HIS A 207 3.94 6.46 2.07
N MET A 208 3.58 7.37 1.16
CA MET A 208 2.66 8.49 1.40
C MET A 208 1.32 8.26 0.70
N PRO A 209 0.23 8.90 1.12
CA PRO A 209 -1.04 8.86 0.40
C PRO A 209 -0.96 9.62 -0.93
N LEU A 210 -1.87 9.28 -1.86
CA LEU A 210 -2.13 10.09 -3.04
C LEU A 210 -3.00 11.28 -2.63
N THR A 211 -2.55 12.48 -2.94
CA THR A 211 -3.22 13.77 -2.72
C THR A 211 -2.88 14.70 -3.87
N ASP A 212 -3.54 15.86 -3.96
CA ASP A 212 -3.19 16.88 -4.96
C ASP A 212 -1.71 17.32 -4.89
N GLN A 213 -1.08 17.22 -3.72
CA GLN A 213 0.33 17.57 -3.51
C GLN A 213 1.30 16.44 -3.87
N THR A 214 0.83 15.20 -3.90
CA THR A 214 1.65 14.02 -4.17
C THR A 214 1.35 13.38 -5.52
N GLU A 215 0.28 13.81 -6.22
CA GLU A 215 0.01 13.37 -7.59
C GLU A 215 1.14 13.82 -8.53
N ASN A 216 1.69 12.86 -9.28
CA ASN A 216 2.81 13.04 -10.19
C ASN A 216 4.04 13.76 -9.54
N LEU A 217 4.19 13.60 -8.21
CA LEU A 217 5.33 14.16 -7.48
C LEU A 217 6.66 13.66 -8.07
N ILE A 218 6.70 12.39 -8.45
CA ILE A 218 7.83 11.79 -9.15
C ILE A 218 7.55 11.86 -10.65
N ASN A 219 8.06 12.91 -11.27
CA ASN A 219 7.97 13.19 -12.70
C ASN A 219 9.34 13.14 -13.37
N TYR A 220 9.37 13.35 -14.70
CA TYR A 220 10.61 13.30 -15.48
C TYR A 220 11.66 14.29 -14.98
N ASP A 221 11.25 15.51 -14.59
CA ASP A 221 12.19 16.55 -14.12
C ASP A 221 12.89 16.14 -12.82
N LEU A 222 12.17 15.48 -11.91
CA LEU A 222 12.77 14.97 -10.69
C LEU A 222 13.63 13.71 -10.97
N LEU A 223 13.15 12.79 -11.81
CA LEU A 223 13.86 11.55 -12.18
C LEU A 223 15.23 11.84 -12.81
N LYS A 224 15.33 12.83 -13.68
CA LYS A 224 16.61 13.18 -14.32
C LYS A 224 17.66 13.75 -13.36
N THR A 225 17.27 14.17 -12.17
CA THR A 225 18.22 14.66 -11.14
C THR A 225 18.78 13.55 -10.26
N MET A 226 18.17 12.37 -10.31
CA MET A 226 18.57 11.23 -9.50
C MET A 226 19.89 10.60 -10.00
N LYS A 227 20.49 9.74 -9.17
CA LYS A 227 21.65 8.94 -9.60
C LYS A 227 21.22 7.93 -10.67
N LYS A 228 22.08 7.71 -11.67
CA LYS A 228 21.89 6.64 -12.67
C LYS A 228 21.82 5.23 -12.05
N THR A 229 22.27 5.07 -10.82
CA THR A 229 22.18 3.83 -10.04
C THR A 229 20.97 3.79 -9.12
N CYS A 230 20.12 4.83 -9.13
CA CYS A 230 18.97 4.91 -8.25
C CYS A 230 17.91 3.86 -8.61
N ILE A 231 17.35 3.23 -7.59
CA ILE A 231 16.19 2.33 -7.68
C ILE A 231 15.03 3.02 -6.98
N ILE A 232 13.88 3.12 -7.66
CA ILE A 232 12.66 3.68 -7.09
C ILE A 232 11.62 2.57 -6.85
N ILE A 233 10.92 2.61 -5.70
CA ILE A 233 9.92 1.60 -5.34
C ILE A 233 8.63 2.30 -4.92
N ASN A 234 7.52 1.92 -5.56
CA ASN A 234 6.19 2.37 -5.20
C ASN A 234 5.29 1.20 -4.78
N ALA A 235 5.11 1.04 -3.47
CA ALA A 235 4.13 0.15 -2.86
C ALA A 235 3.12 0.95 -2.01
N ALA A 236 2.86 2.21 -2.38
CA ALA A 236 1.95 3.12 -1.69
C ALA A 236 0.65 3.31 -2.47
N ARG A 237 0.68 4.17 -3.51
CA ARG A 237 -0.45 4.45 -4.40
C ARG A 237 0.03 4.73 -5.82
N GLY A 238 -0.71 4.24 -6.81
CA GLY A 238 -0.56 4.69 -8.19
C GLY A 238 -0.85 6.17 -8.34
N GLY A 239 -0.30 6.82 -9.36
CA GLY A 239 -0.42 8.25 -9.58
C GLY A 239 0.55 9.13 -8.78
N ILE A 240 1.29 8.61 -7.78
CA ILE A 240 2.40 9.37 -7.15
C ILE A 240 3.58 9.48 -8.12
N ILE A 241 3.83 8.44 -8.90
CA ILE A 241 4.79 8.47 -10.01
C ILE A 241 4.02 8.68 -11.31
N HIS A 242 4.49 9.58 -12.16
CA HIS A 242 4.00 9.69 -13.54
C HIS A 242 4.55 8.51 -14.36
N GLU A 243 3.70 7.58 -14.77
CA GLU A 243 4.11 6.28 -15.31
C GLU A 243 4.87 6.39 -16.63
N GLU A 244 4.42 7.29 -17.53
CA GLU A 244 5.08 7.57 -18.80
C GLU A 244 6.45 8.22 -18.62
N ASP A 245 6.59 9.12 -17.64
CA ASP A 245 7.86 9.75 -17.31
C ASP A 245 8.86 8.76 -16.72
N LEU A 246 8.36 7.82 -15.91
CA LEU A 246 9.18 6.75 -15.35
C LEU A 246 9.70 5.83 -16.46
N ASP A 247 8.83 5.40 -17.38
CA ASP A 247 9.23 4.57 -18.52
C ASP A 247 10.29 5.27 -19.37
N LYS A 248 10.05 6.54 -19.70
CA LYS A 248 11.00 7.35 -20.46
C LYS A 248 12.36 7.44 -19.75
N ALA A 249 12.38 7.76 -18.44
CA ALA A 249 13.60 7.87 -17.66
C ALA A 249 14.38 6.55 -17.61
N LEU A 250 13.69 5.42 -17.49
CA LEU A 250 14.29 4.09 -17.51
C LEU A 250 14.90 3.76 -18.89
N ASN A 251 14.19 4.07 -19.97
CA ASN A 251 14.67 3.84 -21.34
C ASN A 251 15.91 4.70 -21.65
N GLU A 252 15.97 5.92 -21.13
CA GLU A 252 17.11 6.82 -21.23
C GLU A 252 18.26 6.51 -20.26
N ASN A 253 18.14 5.48 -19.41
CA ASN A 253 19.12 5.10 -18.37
C ASN A 253 19.42 6.24 -17.36
N LEU A 254 18.43 7.07 -17.04
CA LEU A 254 18.55 8.11 -16.02
C LEU A 254 18.52 7.53 -14.61
N ILE A 255 17.81 6.39 -14.43
CA ILE A 255 17.81 5.61 -13.19
C ILE A 255 18.06 4.13 -13.52
N PHE A 256 18.37 3.32 -12.51
CA PHE A 256 18.74 1.92 -12.70
C PHE A 256 17.55 0.99 -12.91
N GLY A 257 16.48 1.19 -12.16
CA GLY A 257 15.30 0.35 -12.21
C GLY A 257 14.19 0.84 -11.31
N ALA A 258 13.00 0.25 -11.44
CA ALA A 258 11.86 0.57 -10.62
C ALA A 258 11.11 -0.68 -10.14
N GLY A 259 10.47 -0.58 -8.98
CA GLY A 259 9.53 -1.58 -8.46
C GLY A 259 8.15 -0.96 -8.30
N ILE A 260 7.15 -1.50 -8.96
CA ILE A 260 5.80 -0.95 -9.01
C ILE A 260 4.80 -2.03 -8.57
N ASP A 261 4.19 -1.83 -7.41
CA ASP A 261 3.11 -2.69 -6.90
C ASP A 261 1.72 -2.09 -7.15
N VAL A 262 1.67 -0.78 -7.46
CA VAL A 262 0.43 -0.01 -7.60
C VAL A 262 0.44 0.85 -8.85
N PHE A 263 -0.72 0.95 -9.53
CA PHE A 263 -0.87 1.68 -10.79
C PHE A 263 -1.89 2.81 -10.65
N LYS A 264 -1.77 3.85 -11.48
CA LYS A 264 -2.72 4.96 -11.54
C LYS A 264 -4.14 4.47 -11.85
N LYS A 265 -4.23 3.46 -12.72
CA LYS A 265 -5.46 2.70 -12.97
C LYS A 265 -5.21 1.24 -12.62
N GLU A 266 -6.06 0.65 -11.81
CA GLU A 266 -6.00 -0.75 -11.42
C GLU A 266 -7.30 -1.48 -11.83
N PRO A 267 -7.20 -2.54 -12.68
CA PRO A 267 -6.00 -3.04 -13.35
C PRO A 267 -5.44 -2.04 -14.36
N PRO A 268 -4.10 -2.07 -14.64
CA PRO A 268 -3.48 -1.20 -15.65
C PRO A 268 -4.00 -1.52 -17.05
N ASP A 269 -4.05 -0.51 -17.91
CA ASP A 269 -4.41 -0.72 -19.31
C ASP A 269 -3.31 -1.51 -20.05
N ASP A 270 -3.70 -2.32 -21.04
CA ASP A 270 -2.76 -3.18 -21.80
C ASP A 270 -1.64 -2.40 -22.52
N ASN A 271 -1.86 -1.12 -22.78
CA ASN A 271 -0.90 -0.22 -23.38
C ASN A 271 -0.05 0.56 -22.38
N ASN A 272 -0.17 0.32 -21.09
CA ASN A 272 0.67 0.96 -20.07
C ASN A 272 2.14 0.64 -20.36
N PRO A 273 3.02 1.67 -20.54
CA PRO A 273 4.39 1.46 -21.02
C PRO A 273 5.24 0.65 -20.03
N LEU A 274 4.94 0.72 -18.73
CA LEU A 274 5.67 -0.02 -17.69
C LEU A 274 5.55 -1.55 -17.84
N LEU A 275 4.45 -2.04 -18.43
CA LEU A 275 4.21 -3.48 -18.60
C LEU A 275 5.24 -4.17 -19.49
N LYS A 276 5.91 -3.41 -20.36
CA LYS A 276 6.92 -3.94 -21.32
C LYS A 276 8.35 -3.55 -20.95
N ASN A 277 8.54 -2.76 -19.89
CA ASN A 277 9.86 -2.27 -19.53
C ASN A 277 10.59 -3.29 -18.63
N GLU A 278 11.64 -3.93 -19.18
CA GLU A 278 12.43 -4.97 -18.49
C GLU A 278 13.18 -4.46 -17.23
N LYS A 279 13.28 -3.13 -17.03
CA LYS A 279 13.89 -2.54 -15.83
C LYS A 279 12.89 -2.33 -14.69
N VAL A 280 11.62 -2.71 -14.91
CA VAL A 280 10.57 -2.58 -13.90
C VAL A 280 10.22 -3.95 -13.35
N TYR A 281 10.31 -4.11 -12.04
CA TYR A 281 9.65 -5.19 -11.33
C TYR A 281 8.18 -4.81 -11.09
N LEU A 282 7.25 -5.68 -11.49
CA LEU A 282 5.81 -5.44 -11.35
C LEU A 282 5.19 -6.44 -10.40
N SER A 283 4.23 -5.97 -9.58
CA SER A 283 3.35 -6.83 -8.78
C SER A 283 1.92 -6.26 -8.74
N PRO A 284 0.89 -7.13 -8.64
CA PRO A 284 -0.50 -6.72 -8.82
C PRO A 284 -1.14 -6.27 -7.50
N HIS A 285 -0.61 -5.21 -6.88
CA HIS A 285 -1.04 -4.64 -5.59
C HIS A 285 -1.07 -5.70 -4.47
N THR A 286 0.02 -6.47 -4.39
CA THR A 286 0.18 -7.63 -3.49
C THR A 286 1.25 -7.44 -2.41
N ALA A 287 1.74 -6.24 -2.19
CA ALA A 287 2.74 -5.97 -1.17
C ALA A 287 2.33 -6.44 0.25
N ALA A 288 1.04 -6.57 0.51
CA ALA A 288 0.49 -7.08 1.78
C ALA A 288 -0.01 -8.53 1.71
N PHE A 289 0.23 -9.27 0.61
CA PHE A 289 -0.44 -10.54 0.32
C PHE A 289 0.34 -11.75 0.85
N THR A 290 0.44 -11.86 2.18
CA THR A 290 0.91 -13.08 2.87
C THR A 290 -0.21 -13.64 3.74
N ASP A 291 -0.17 -14.95 4.02
CA ASP A 291 -1.19 -15.62 4.84
C ASP A 291 -1.31 -14.98 6.24
N GLU A 292 -0.18 -14.68 6.85
CA GLU A 292 -0.12 -14.04 8.16
C GLU A 292 -0.71 -12.62 8.14
N CYS A 293 -0.42 -11.85 7.07
CA CYS A 293 -0.96 -10.51 6.93
C CYS A 293 -2.47 -10.55 6.67
N MET A 294 -2.92 -11.42 5.77
CA MET A 294 -4.34 -11.61 5.46
C MET A 294 -5.12 -12.06 6.69
N THR A 295 -4.54 -12.96 7.51
CA THR A 295 -5.09 -13.37 8.81
C THR A 295 -5.23 -12.17 9.76
N ARG A 296 -4.17 -11.37 9.94
CA ARG A 296 -4.21 -10.18 10.80
C ARG A 296 -5.23 -9.15 10.30
N MET A 297 -5.20 -8.86 9.00
CA MET A 297 -6.14 -7.91 8.39
C MET A 297 -7.59 -8.38 8.51
N GLY A 298 -7.87 -9.66 8.25
CA GLY A 298 -9.20 -10.24 8.39
C GLY A 298 -9.72 -10.12 9.82
N LYS A 299 -8.91 -10.51 10.81
CA LYS A 299 -9.26 -10.37 12.23
C LYS A 299 -9.50 -8.91 12.62
N GLU A 300 -8.59 -8.00 12.27
CA GLU A 300 -8.71 -6.58 12.62
C GLU A 300 -9.92 -5.93 11.95
N THR A 301 -10.24 -6.31 10.70
CA THR A 301 -11.42 -5.81 9.98
C THR A 301 -12.71 -6.12 10.74
N ILE A 302 -12.88 -7.36 11.15
CA ILE A 302 -14.08 -7.80 11.86
C ILE A 302 -14.08 -7.27 13.30
N GLN A 303 -12.94 -7.31 13.99
CA GLN A 303 -12.83 -6.81 15.34
C GLN A 303 -13.16 -5.32 15.44
N ASN A 304 -12.79 -4.50 14.45
CA ASN A 304 -13.15 -3.09 14.39
C ASN A 304 -14.68 -2.87 14.40
N ILE A 305 -15.44 -3.74 13.72
CA ILE A 305 -16.91 -3.67 13.71
C ILE A 305 -17.47 -4.04 15.10
N ILE A 306 -16.95 -5.11 15.68
CA ILE A 306 -17.36 -5.58 17.02
C ILE A 306 -17.02 -4.49 18.05
N ASP A 307 -15.79 -4.02 18.07
CA ASP A 307 -15.30 -2.99 18.99
C ASP A 307 -16.10 -1.68 18.88
N PHE A 308 -16.54 -1.34 17.66
CA PHE A 308 -17.37 -0.16 17.45
C PHE A 308 -18.73 -0.28 18.17
N PHE A 309 -19.42 -1.39 18.02
CA PHE A 309 -20.72 -1.60 18.66
C PHE A 309 -20.61 -1.87 20.16
N GLU A 310 -19.42 -2.28 20.63
CA GLU A 310 -19.11 -2.42 22.05
C GLU A 310 -18.49 -1.16 22.67
N GLU A 311 -18.40 -0.06 21.91
CA GLU A 311 -17.80 1.23 22.32
C GLU A 311 -16.31 1.11 22.75
N LYS A 312 -15.59 0.13 22.20
CA LYS A 312 -14.17 -0.16 22.48
C LYS A 312 -13.21 0.25 21.35
N LEU A 313 -13.75 0.70 20.20
CA LEU A 313 -12.92 0.97 19.01
C LEU A 313 -11.93 2.11 19.28
N GLU A 314 -10.65 1.82 19.12
CA GLU A 314 -9.58 2.77 19.32
C GLU A 314 -9.66 3.93 18.31
N LYS A 315 -9.55 5.16 18.80
CA LYS A 315 -9.57 6.39 17.96
C LYS A 315 -8.49 6.39 16.88
N SER A 316 -7.35 5.73 17.12
CA SER A 316 -6.23 5.62 16.17
C SER A 316 -6.55 4.80 14.92
N LYS A 317 -7.63 4.00 14.95
CA LYS A 317 -8.12 3.18 13.84
C LYS A 317 -9.22 3.89 13.04
N ILE A 318 -9.77 4.98 13.55
CA ILE A 318 -10.83 5.74 12.90
C ILE A 318 -10.25 6.82 12.01
N VAL A 319 -10.69 6.87 10.76
CA VAL A 319 -10.33 7.92 9.81
C VAL A 319 -10.95 9.25 10.25
N LYS A 320 -10.15 10.31 10.27
CA LYS A 320 -10.66 11.68 10.52
C LYS A 320 -11.35 12.18 9.24
N LEU A 321 -12.67 12.39 9.30
CA LEU A 321 -13.50 12.85 8.21
C LEU A 321 -13.69 14.38 8.25
#